data_d69f1e323c3fe2f56a2e808eb67b9112
#
_entry.id   d69f1e323c3fe2f56a2e808eb67b9112
#
_cell.length_a   1.000
_cell.length_b   1.000
_cell.length_c   1.000
_cell.angle_alpha   90.00
_cell.angle_beta   90.00
_cell.angle_gamma   90.00
#
_symmetry.space_group_name_H-M   'P 1'
#
loop_
_entity.id
_entity.type
_entity.pdbx_description
1 polymer ?
#
loop_
_entity_poly.entity_id
_entity_poly.type
_entity_poly.pdbx_seq_one_letter_code
_entity_poly.pdbx_strand_id
1 'polypeptide(L)'
;MHISRIDLTDIKSHATASLEFHKGTTAITGENGAGKTTIIEAVAWVLFDLLDYKKEDFVRRGAKKGAVSVTFESGLDEREYVVYRDTGSGYHVTDPRLNTRIAVKKEEVFRFLWQHLGLEPGTDLKSLFRQAIGVPQGTFTAIFLEGATERKVAFDRLLKVEEYRQAAEKLHETSRYLDVSIGGIREHIARAEGELSRHAGWSTLLMSSVSLSIKAIMSYICSR
;
A
#
# COMPACT_ATOMS: atom_id res chain seq x y z
N MET A 1 15.86 -3.93 -0.33
CA MET A 1 16.37 -4.89 0.68
C MET A 1 17.21 -5.97 -0.01
N HIS A 2 18.35 -6.32 0.54
CA HIS A 2 19.24 -7.40 0.05
C HIS A 2 19.62 -8.30 1.23
N ILE A 3 19.36 -9.61 1.12
CA ILE A 3 19.77 -10.57 2.14
C ILE A 3 21.26 -10.85 1.94
N SER A 4 22.08 -10.58 2.95
CA SER A 4 23.54 -10.78 2.90
C SER A 4 23.96 -12.11 3.53
N ARG A 5 23.21 -12.61 4.52
CA ARG A 5 23.59 -13.86 5.22
C ARG A 5 22.38 -14.55 5.84
N ILE A 6 22.44 -15.88 5.87
CA ILE A 6 21.47 -16.74 6.56
C ILE A 6 22.24 -17.75 7.41
N ASP A 7 21.95 -17.78 8.71
CA ASP A 7 22.49 -18.78 9.64
C ASP A 7 21.36 -19.67 10.13
N LEU A 8 21.55 -20.97 10.02
CA LEU A 8 20.61 -22.01 10.44
C LEU A 8 21.25 -22.83 11.56
N THR A 9 20.49 -23.10 12.61
CA THR A 9 20.89 -23.99 13.71
C THR A 9 19.76 -24.96 14.00
N ASP A 10 20.04 -26.25 13.87
CA ASP A 10 19.10 -27.36 14.10
C ASP A 10 17.76 -27.19 13.34
N ILE A 11 17.85 -26.87 12.06
CA ILE A 11 16.71 -26.74 11.15
C ILE A 11 16.73 -27.87 10.11
N LYS A 12 15.73 -28.73 10.12
CA LYS A 12 15.55 -29.88 9.19
C LYS A 12 16.85 -30.69 9.00
N SER A 13 17.45 -30.67 7.79
CA SER A 13 18.68 -31.33 7.46
C SER A 13 19.95 -30.63 7.98
N HIS A 14 19.83 -29.36 8.37
CA HIS A 14 20.97 -28.54 8.78
C HIS A 14 21.17 -28.57 10.29
N ALA A 15 22.28 -29.15 10.77
CA ALA A 15 22.69 -29.00 12.16
C ALA A 15 23.18 -27.56 12.42
N THR A 16 24.12 -27.12 11.58
CA THR A 16 24.59 -25.73 11.52
C THR A 16 24.94 -25.44 10.08
N ALA A 17 24.43 -24.33 9.55
CA ALA A 17 24.78 -23.86 8.23
C ALA A 17 24.83 -22.33 8.24
N SER A 18 25.79 -21.78 7.53
CA SER A 18 25.92 -20.36 7.28
C SER A 18 26.12 -20.14 5.80
N LEU A 19 25.28 -19.29 5.20
CA LEU A 19 25.29 -18.98 3.79
C LEU A 19 25.40 -17.47 3.61
N GLU A 20 26.34 -17.04 2.81
CA GLU A 20 26.54 -15.64 2.44
C GLU A 20 26.07 -15.41 1.01
N PHE A 21 25.44 -14.28 0.77
CA PHE A 21 24.89 -13.90 -0.51
C PHE A 21 25.44 -12.54 -0.96
N HIS A 22 25.91 -12.50 -2.20
CA HIS A 22 26.34 -11.26 -2.83
C HIS A 22 25.21 -10.63 -3.64
N LYS A 23 25.32 -9.34 -3.93
CA LYS A 23 24.36 -8.66 -4.82
C LYS A 23 24.34 -9.32 -6.19
N GLY A 24 23.15 -9.58 -6.72
CA GLY A 24 22.95 -10.27 -8.00
C GLY A 24 22.14 -11.56 -7.86
N THR A 25 22.40 -12.52 -8.74
CA THR A 25 21.70 -13.81 -8.75
C THR A 25 22.56 -14.89 -8.13
N THR A 26 22.03 -15.59 -7.15
CA THR A 26 22.69 -16.74 -6.49
C THR A 26 21.96 -18.03 -6.85
N ALA A 27 22.65 -19.01 -7.41
CA ALA A 27 22.10 -20.34 -7.66
C ALA A 27 22.44 -21.28 -6.51
N ILE A 28 21.41 -21.88 -5.90
CA ILE A 28 21.57 -22.91 -4.85
C ILE A 28 21.38 -24.28 -5.50
N THR A 29 22.47 -25.04 -5.64
CA THR A 29 22.46 -26.36 -6.26
C THR A 29 22.82 -27.47 -5.25
N GLY A 30 22.49 -28.71 -5.55
CA GLY A 30 22.77 -29.87 -4.70
C GLY A 30 21.77 -31.00 -4.96
N GLU A 31 22.02 -32.13 -4.33
CA GLU A 31 21.18 -33.34 -4.43
C GLU A 31 19.78 -33.15 -3.85
N ASN A 32 18.86 -34.04 -4.20
CA ASN A 32 17.54 -34.08 -3.61
C ASN A 32 17.64 -34.41 -2.11
N GLY A 33 16.93 -33.66 -1.28
CA GLY A 33 17.01 -33.81 0.17
C GLY A 33 18.17 -33.06 0.85
N ALA A 34 19.07 -32.40 0.12
CA ALA A 34 20.16 -31.60 0.68
C ALA A 34 19.74 -30.33 1.47
N GLY A 35 18.45 -30.03 1.51
CA GLY A 35 17.95 -28.89 2.29
C GLY A 35 17.88 -27.56 1.53
N LYS A 36 17.96 -27.56 0.19
CA LYS A 36 17.86 -26.33 -0.62
C LYS A 36 16.59 -25.53 -0.33
N THR A 37 15.46 -26.20 -0.32
CA THR A 37 14.15 -25.60 -0.03
C THR A 37 14.07 -25.06 1.40
N THR A 38 14.75 -25.72 2.34
CA THR A 38 14.80 -25.30 3.73
C THR A 38 15.39 -23.89 3.92
N ILE A 39 16.32 -23.48 3.05
CA ILE A 39 16.92 -22.13 3.09
C ILE A 39 15.84 -21.08 2.74
N ILE A 40 15.04 -21.32 1.71
CA ILE A 40 13.94 -20.44 1.32
C ILE A 40 12.83 -20.41 2.39
N GLU A 41 12.48 -21.60 2.93
CA GLU A 41 11.53 -21.71 4.04
C GLU A 41 12.00 -20.97 5.30
N ALA A 42 13.31 -20.98 5.58
CA ALA A 42 13.88 -20.25 6.69
C ALA A 42 13.73 -18.74 6.55
N VAL A 43 13.99 -18.20 5.36
CA VAL A 43 13.73 -16.79 5.03
C VAL A 43 12.24 -16.46 5.17
N ALA A 44 11.36 -17.30 4.60
CA ALA A 44 9.91 -17.14 4.66
C ALA A 44 9.42 -17.10 6.12
N TRP A 45 9.95 -18.00 6.95
CA TRP A 45 9.57 -18.08 8.35
C TRP A 45 10.03 -16.87 9.16
N VAL A 46 11.28 -16.43 8.98
CA VAL A 46 11.86 -15.33 9.76
C VAL A 46 11.33 -13.98 9.35
N LEU A 47 11.28 -13.68 8.05
CA LEU A 47 10.93 -12.34 7.57
C LEU A 47 9.43 -12.18 7.27
N PHE A 48 8.73 -13.27 6.95
CA PHE A 48 7.34 -13.20 6.48
C PHE A 48 6.36 -14.02 7.34
N ASP A 49 6.83 -14.59 8.46
CA ASP A 49 6.02 -15.44 9.37
C ASP A 49 5.32 -16.60 8.63
N LEU A 50 5.88 -17.07 7.53
CA LEU A 50 5.31 -18.12 6.72
C LEU A 50 6.00 -19.46 6.99
N LEU A 51 5.20 -20.41 7.47
CA LEU A 51 5.58 -21.82 7.59
C LEU A 51 4.33 -22.64 7.27
N ASP A 52 4.37 -23.52 6.30
CA ASP A 52 3.22 -24.28 5.81
C ASP A 52 2.92 -25.54 6.62
N TYR A 53 3.71 -25.81 7.64
CA TYR A 53 3.60 -26.95 8.54
C TYR A 53 3.92 -26.55 9.99
N LYS A 54 3.87 -27.52 10.92
CA LYS A 54 4.10 -27.23 12.34
C LYS A 54 5.58 -26.90 12.60
N LYS A 55 5.83 -26.05 13.59
CA LYS A 55 7.21 -25.66 13.98
C LYS A 55 8.06 -26.85 14.41
N GLU A 56 7.45 -27.86 15.00
CA GLU A 56 8.11 -29.09 15.42
C GLU A 56 8.73 -29.85 14.23
N ASP A 57 8.06 -29.83 13.08
CA ASP A 57 8.53 -30.44 11.84
C ASP A 57 9.65 -29.64 11.15
N PHE A 58 9.82 -28.38 11.57
CA PHE A 58 10.91 -27.52 11.10
C PHE A 58 12.21 -27.75 11.90
N VAL A 59 12.10 -28.19 13.13
CA VAL A 59 13.26 -28.54 13.96
C VAL A 59 13.91 -29.81 13.46
N ARG A 60 15.24 -29.86 13.53
CA ARG A 60 16.00 -31.04 13.21
C ARG A 60 15.63 -32.21 14.15
N ARG A 61 15.48 -33.41 13.60
CA ARG A 61 15.20 -34.61 14.39
C ARG A 61 16.27 -34.82 15.47
N GLY A 62 15.82 -34.95 16.72
CA GLY A 62 16.68 -35.11 17.89
C GLY A 62 17.09 -33.80 18.57
N ALA A 63 16.87 -32.66 17.95
CA ALA A 63 17.07 -31.37 18.59
C ALA A 63 15.78 -30.90 19.32
N LYS A 64 15.96 -30.14 20.39
CA LYS A 64 14.83 -29.56 21.17
C LYS A 64 14.32 -28.27 20.58
N LYS A 65 15.18 -27.50 19.92
CA LYS A 65 14.88 -26.21 19.35
C LYS A 65 15.72 -25.99 18.10
N GLY A 66 15.17 -25.23 17.16
CA GLY A 66 15.91 -24.73 16.02
C GLY A 66 15.85 -23.20 15.98
N ALA A 67 16.86 -22.59 15.37
CA ALA A 67 16.96 -21.14 15.23
C ALA A 67 17.43 -20.74 13.85
N VAL A 68 16.99 -19.58 13.40
CA VAL A 68 17.41 -18.99 12.14
C VAL A 68 17.71 -17.51 12.37
N SER A 69 18.83 -17.06 11.80
CA SER A 69 19.15 -15.63 11.68
C SER A 69 19.22 -15.25 10.21
N VAL A 70 18.60 -14.14 9.87
CA VAL A 70 18.67 -13.55 8.52
C VAL A 70 19.26 -12.16 8.65
N THR A 71 20.42 -11.95 8.05
CA THR A 71 21.04 -10.63 7.93
C THR A 71 20.69 -10.02 6.59
N PHE A 72 20.26 -8.78 6.61
CA PHE A 72 19.92 -8.06 5.38
C PHE A 72 20.34 -6.59 5.44
N GLU A 73 20.67 -6.05 4.27
CA GLU A 73 20.86 -4.63 4.03
C GLU A 73 19.49 -4.02 3.71
N SER A 74 19.09 -3.02 4.47
CA SER A 74 17.82 -2.31 4.26
C SER A 74 17.89 -1.38 3.05
N GLY A 75 16.82 -1.35 2.26
CA GLY A 75 16.67 -0.39 1.17
C GLY A 75 16.30 1.03 1.62
N LEU A 76 15.96 1.21 2.92
CA LEU A 76 15.53 2.49 3.47
C LEU A 76 16.73 3.36 3.90
N ASP A 77 17.71 2.76 4.55
CA ASP A 77 18.83 3.45 5.20
C ASP A 77 20.21 2.82 4.91
N GLU A 78 20.25 1.81 4.02
CA GLU A 78 21.46 1.09 3.59
C GLU A 78 22.27 0.47 4.76
N ARG A 79 21.58 0.19 5.88
CA ARG A 79 22.19 -0.43 7.07
C ARG A 79 21.88 -1.91 7.11
N GLU A 80 22.78 -2.68 7.71
CA GLU A 80 22.54 -4.09 7.98
C GLU A 80 21.78 -4.28 9.28
N TYR A 81 20.85 -5.25 9.26
CA TYR A 81 20.07 -5.69 10.39
C TYR A 81 20.01 -7.21 10.44
N VAL A 82 19.95 -7.75 11.63
CA VAL A 82 19.83 -9.19 11.87
C VAL A 82 18.46 -9.47 12.48
N VAL A 83 17.66 -10.25 11.79
CA VAL A 83 16.40 -10.78 12.32
C VAL A 83 16.64 -12.20 12.78
N TYR A 84 16.53 -12.43 14.07
CA TYR A 84 16.66 -13.74 14.72
C TYR A 84 15.29 -14.29 15.07
N ARG A 85 15.09 -15.59 14.82
CA ARG A 85 13.90 -16.31 15.28
C ARG A 85 14.26 -17.72 15.70
N ASP A 86 13.76 -18.16 16.85
CA ASP A 86 13.82 -19.56 17.29
C ASP A 86 12.43 -20.21 17.31
N THR A 87 12.38 -21.52 17.39
CA THR A 87 11.11 -22.28 17.45
C THR A 87 10.42 -22.18 18.81
N GLY A 88 11.07 -21.61 19.81
CA GLY A 88 10.47 -21.23 21.09
C GLY A 88 9.81 -19.86 21.02
N SER A 89 10.27 -18.94 21.86
CA SER A 89 9.73 -17.58 22.00
C SER A 89 10.66 -16.49 21.51
N GLY A 90 11.86 -16.81 21.04
CA GLY A 90 12.85 -15.83 20.59
C GLY A 90 12.48 -15.30 19.20
N TYR A 91 12.13 -14.01 19.13
CA TYR A 91 11.94 -13.29 17.87
C TYR A 91 12.33 -11.83 18.09
N HIS A 92 13.42 -11.41 17.47
CA HIS A 92 13.94 -10.05 17.66
C HIS A 92 14.73 -9.56 16.45
N VAL A 93 14.88 -8.25 16.37
CA VAL A 93 15.77 -7.57 15.41
C VAL A 93 16.92 -6.93 16.17
N THR A 94 18.13 -7.13 15.69
CA THR A 94 19.35 -6.54 16.23
C THR A 94 20.01 -5.65 15.20
N ASP A 95 20.45 -4.47 15.63
CA ASP A 95 21.38 -3.63 14.88
C ASP A 95 22.82 -4.05 15.23
N PRO A 96 23.55 -4.67 14.29
CA PRO A 96 24.90 -5.16 14.57
C PRO A 96 25.91 -4.03 14.84
N ARG A 97 25.68 -2.82 14.31
CA ARG A 97 26.57 -1.67 14.54
C ARG A 97 26.46 -1.14 15.97
N LEU A 98 25.24 -1.16 16.51
CA LEU A 98 24.97 -0.70 17.88
C LEU A 98 25.01 -1.83 18.90
N ASN A 99 25.12 -3.08 18.43
CA ASN A 99 25.00 -4.30 19.22
C ASN A 99 23.76 -4.30 20.15
N THR A 100 22.67 -3.76 19.66
CA THR A 100 21.45 -3.53 20.45
C THR A 100 20.24 -4.17 19.75
N ARG A 101 19.35 -4.76 20.55
CA ARG A 101 18.05 -5.24 20.06
C ARG A 101 17.11 -4.05 19.92
N ILE A 102 16.63 -3.82 18.70
CA ILE A 102 15.74 -2.69 18.36
C ILE A 102 14.26 -3.09 18.32
N ALA A 103 13.97 -4.37 18.23
CA ALA A 103 12.63 -4.93 18.32
C ALA A 103 12.69 -6.29 19.00
N VAL A 104 11.83 -6.55 19.99
CA VAL A 104 11.87 -7.79 20.81
C VAL A 104 10.53 -8.53 20.85
N LYS A 105 9.45 -7.87 20.43
CA LYS A 105 8.11 -8.47 20.35
C LYS A 105 7.73 -8.69 18.90
N LYS A 106 6.88 -9.68 18.65
CA LYS A 106 6.43 -10.02 17.29
C LYS A 106 5.86 -8.81 16.55
N GLU A 107 5.05 -8.01 17.22
CA GLU A 107 4.42 -6.82 16.67
C GLU A 107 5.45 -5.72 16.31
N GLU A 108 6.48 -5.57 17.13
CA GLU A 108 7.58 -4.62 16.90
C GLU A 108 8.44 -5.06 15.71
N VAL A 109 8.76 -6.38 15.64
CA VAL A 109 9.48 -6.97 14.50
C VAL A 109 8.70 -6.78 13.20
N PHE A 110 7.39 -7.01 13.20
CA PHE A 110 6.56 -6.81 12.00
C PHE A 110 6.51 -5.35 11.59
N ARG A 111 6.35 -4.42 12.54
CA ARG A 111 6.39 -2.99 12.26
C ARG A 111 7.72 -2.58 11.63
N PHE A 112 8.82 -3.09 12.17
CA PHE A 112 10.15 -2.89 11.62
C PHE A 112 10.26 -3.46 10.19
N LEU A 113 9.81 -4.68 9.96
CA LEU A 113 9.86 -5.32 8.65
C LEU A 113 9.01 -4.58 7.62
N TRP A 114 7.78 -4.16 7.94
CA TRP A 114 6.97 -3.35 7.02
C TRP A 114 7.70 -2.08 6.60
N GLN A 115 8.28 -1.36 7.56
CA GLN A 115 8.99 -0.13 7.28
C GLN A 115 10.20 -0.35 6.36
N HIS A 116 11.05 -1.34 6.67
CA HIS A 116 12.29 -1.61 5.93
C HIS A 116 12.07 -2.34 4.59
N LEU A 117 10.90 -2.98 4.42
CA LEU A 117 10.44 -3.53 3.14
C LEU A 117 9.70 -2.48 2.27
N GLY A 118 9.44 -1.29 2.80
CA GLY A 118 8.66 -0.27 2.12
C GLY A 118 7.18 -0.64 1.97
N LEU A 119 6.63 -1.35 2.96
CA LEU A 119 5.25 -1.82 2.98
C LEU A 119 4.41 -1.00 3.97
N GLU A 120 3.11 -0.94 3.70
CA GLU A 120 2.19 -0.34 4.66
C GLU A 120 2.01 -1.22 5.90
N PRO A 121 1.85 -0.59 7.09
CA PRO A 121 1.54 -1.31 8.31
C PRO A 121 0.27 -2.15 8.16
N GLY A 122 0.35 -3.43 8.54
CA GLY A 122 -0.75 -4.38 8.41
C GLY A 122 -0.78 -5.17 7.10
N THR A 123 0.15 -4.93 6.17
CA THR A 123 0.30 -5.76 4.96
C THR A 123 0.49 -7.23 5.35
N ASP A 124 -0.27 -8.11 4.71
CA ASP A 124 -0.11 -9.56 4.90
C ASP A 124 1.20 -10.06 4.28
N LEU A 125 2.22 -10.19 5.13
CA LEU A 125 3.55 -10.64 4.73
C LEU A 125 3.56 -12.05 4.16
N LYS A 126 2.69 -12.96 4.64
CA LYS A 126 2.60 -14.33 4.15
C LYS A 126 2.11 -14.39 2.71
N SER A 127 1.04 -13.66 2.45
CA SER A 127 0.47 -13.54 1.09
C SER A 127 1.47 -12.91 0.13
N LEU A 128 2.15 -11.83 0.56
CA LEU A 128 3.19 -11.17 -0.22
C LEU A 128 4.33 -12.14 -0.59
N PHE A 129 4.82 -12.92 0.38
CA PHE A 129 5.90 -13.89 0.11
C PHE A 129 5.47 -14.91 -0.94
N ARG A 130 4.30 -15.54 -0.77
CA ARG A 130 3.80 -16.59 -1.69
C ARG A 130 3.57 -16.07 -3.10
N GLN A 131 3.13 -14.84 -3.26
CA GLN A 131 2.72 -14.28 -4.54
C GLN A 131 3.85 -13.59 -5.31
N ALA A 132 4.81 -13.00 -4.59
CA ALA A 132 5.77 -12.10 -5.22
C ALA A 132 7.24 -12.46 -4.97
N ILE A 133 7.57 -13.12 -3.85
CA ILE A 133 8.97 -13.27 -3.42
C ILE A 133 9.43 -14.73 -3.51
N GLY A 134 8.77 -15.62 -2.78
CA GLY A 134 9.17 -17.02 -2.65
C GLY A 134 8.21 -17.95 -3.38
N VAL A 135 8.28 -17.95 -4.70
CA VAL A 135 7.40 -18.78 -5.52
C VAL A 135 7.75 -20.26 -5.35
N PRO A 136 6.87 -21.10 -4.75
CA PRO A 136 7.13 -22.51 -4.59
C PRO A 136 7.32 -23.21 -5.95
N GLN A 137 8.08 -24.30 -5.94
CA GLN A 137 8.31 -25.09 -7.14
C GLN A 137 6.96 -25.53 -7.78
N GLY A 138 6.78 -25.29 -9.07
CA GLY A 138 5.58 -25.61 -9.82
C GLY A 138 4.42 -24.62 -9.69
N THR A 139 4.51 -23.61 -8.84
CA THR A 139 3.43 -22.61 -8.65
C THR A 139 3.66 -21.30 -9.39
N PHE A 140 4.85 -21.08 -9.96
CA PHE A 140 5.15 -19.85 -10.71
C PHE A 140 4.17 -19.61 -11.86
N THR A 141 3.72 -20.66 -12.51
CA THR A 141 2.74 -20.59 -13.60
C THR A 141 1.29 -20.71 -13.12
N ALA A 142 1.05 -21.07 -11.86
CA ALA A 142 -0.30 -21.33 -11.36
C ALA A 142 -1.23 -20.14 -11.56
N ILE A 143 -0.74 -18.93 -11.26
CA ILE A 143 -1.51 -17.69 -11.44
C ILE A 143 -1.92 -17.44 -12.90
N PHE A 144 -1.12 -17.90 -13.87
CA PHE A 144 -1.42 -17.79 -15.30
C PHE A 144 -2.39 -18.87 -15.79
N LEU A 145 -2.54 -19.97 -15.03
CA LEU A 145 -3.48 -21.04 -15.31
C LEU A 145 -4.85 -20.78 -14.68
N GLU A 146 -4.96 -19.83 -13.77
CA GLU A 146 -6.22 -19.39 -13.19
C GLU A 146 -7.11 -18.69 -14.22
N GLY A 147 -8.41 -18.66 -13.96
CA GLY A 147 -9.39 -17.91 -14.74
C GLY A 147 -9.06 -16.42 -14.82
N ALA A 148 -9.58 -15.72 -15.82
CA ALA A 148 -9.29 -14.31 -16.04
C ALA A 148 -9.65 -13.43 -14.82
N THR A 149 -10.73 -13.78 -14.12
CA THR A 149 -11.20 -13.03 -12.94
C THR A 149 -10.29 -13.22 -11.74
N GLU A 150 -9.92 -14.47 -11.42
CA GLU A 150 -9.03 -14.81 -10.32
C GLU A 150 -7.64 -14.21 -10.55
N ARG A 151 -7.13 -14.34 -11.79
CA ARG A 151 -5.86 -13.76 -12.22
C ARG A 151 -5.85 -12.23 -12.06
N LYS A 152 -6.93 -11.55 -12.47
CA LYS A 152 -7.05 -10.10 -12.29
C LYS A 152 -6.97 -9.72 -10.81
N VAL A 153 -7.73 -10.39 -9.94
CA VAL A 153 -7.73 -10.14 -8.49
C VAL A 153 -6.32 -10.33 -7.90
N ALA A 154 -5.60 -11.38 -8.32
CA ALA A 154 -4.25 -11.63 -7.85
C ALA A 154 -3.28 -10.53 -8.30
N PHE A 155 -3.34 -10.09 -9.56
CA PHE A 155 -2.51 -8.98 -10.07
C PHE A 155 -2.90 -7.63 -9.46
N ASP A 156 -4.18 -7.33 -9.31
CA ASP A 156 -4.67 -6.10 -8.69
C ASP A 156 -4.11 -5.96 -7.26
N ARG A 157 -4.05 -7.08 -6.51
CA ARG A 157 -3.48 -7.13 -5.16
C ARG A 157 -1.96 -6.95 -5.18
N LEU A 158 -1.24 -7.62 -6.09
CA LEU A 158 0.21 -7.50 -6.24
C LEU A 158 0.64 -6.07 -6.61
N LEU A 159 -0.09 -5.45 -7.52
CA LEU A 159 0.19 -4.11 -8.05
C LEU A 159 -0.42 -3.00 -7.20
N LYS A 160 -1.12 -3.34 -6.09
CA LYS A 160 -1.84 -2.38 -5.22
C LYS A 160 -2.80 -1.45 -6.01
N VAL A 161 -3.39 -1.97 -7.09
CA VAL A 161 -4.29 -1.18 -7.97
C VAL A 161 -5.56 -0.77 -7.24
N GLU A 162 -5.94 -1.50 -6.19
CA GLU A 162 -7.13 -1.20 -5.38
C GLU A 162 -7.07 0.20 -4.73
N GLU A 163 -5.89 0.62 -4.26
CA GLU A 163 -5.69 1.96 -3.68
C GLU A 163 -5.95 3.06 -4.72
N TYR A 164 -5.47 2.85 -5.95
CA TYR A 164 -5.73 3.78 -7.07
C TYR A 164 -7.20 3.80 -7.47
N ARG A 165 -7.88 2.64 -7.42
CA ARG A 165 -9.32 2.55 -7.69
C ARG A 165 -10.12 3.34 -6.67
N GLN A 166 -9.86 3.16 -5.37
CA GLN A 166 -10.49 3.90 -4.30
C GLN A 166 -10.22 5.41 -4.40
N ALA A 167 -9.00 5.79 -4.75
CA ALA A 167 -8.66 7.19 -4.99
C ALA A 167 -9.44 7.76 -6.18
N ALA A 168 -9.56 7.03 -7.28
CA ALA A 168 -10.34 7.42 -8.45
C ALA A 168 -11.84 7.56 -8.13
N GLU A 169 -12.42 6.64 -7.36
CA GLU A 169 -13.82 6.72 -6.92
C GLU A 169 -14.07 7.97 -6.08
N LYS A 170 -13.20 8.27 -5.10
CA LYS A 170 -13.30 9.51 -4.30
C LYS A 170 -13.16 10.78 -5.14
N LEU A 171 -12.29 10.77 -6.14
CA LEU A 171 -12.17 11.89 -7.08
C LEU A 171 -13.44 12.08 -7.92
N HIS A 172 -14.05 10.98 -8.37
CA HIS A 172 -15.34 11.04 -9.08
C HIS A 172 -16.47 11.57 -8.21
N GLU A 173 -16.56 11.15 -6.96
CA GLU A 173 -17.54 11.69 -6.00
C GLU A 173 -17.34 13.19 -5.78
N THR A 174 -16.07 13.61 -5.59
CA THR A 174 -15.73 15.02 -5.42
C THR A 174 -16.09 15.84 -6.67
N SER A 175 -15.80 15.32 -7.86
CA SER A 175 -16.17 15.96 -9.13
C SER A 175 -17.68 16.15 -9.24
N ARG A 176 -18.47 15.11 -8.96
CA ARG A 176 -19.95 15.21 -8.96
C ARG A 176 -20.47 16.25 -7.96
N TYR A 177 -19.90 16.28 -6.76
CA TYR A 177 -20.27 17.28 -5.75
C TYR A 177 -19.98 18.70 -6.24
N LEU A 178 -18.83 18.92 -6.87
CA LEU A 178 -18.48 20.22 -7.44
C LEU A 178 -19.40 20.62 -8.60
N ASP A 179 -19.75 19.68 -9.48
CA ASP A 179 -20.67 19.92 -10.59
C ASP A 179 -22.06 20.35 -10.09
N VAL A 180 -22.59 19.70 -9.06
CA VAL A 180 -23.86 20.08 -8.42
C VAL A 180 -23.74 21.47 -7.79
N SER A 181 -22.65 21.75 -7.09
CA SER A 181 -22.43 23.07 -6.46
C SER A 181 -22.32 24.18 -7.49
N ILE A 182 -21.58 23.93 -8.58
CA ILE A 182 -21.50 24.89 -9.72
C ILE A 182 -22.86 25.11 -10.36
N GLY A 183 -23.63 24.04 -10.54
CA GLY A 183 -25.02 24.14 -11.04
C GLY A 183 -25.90 25.07 -10.17
N GLY A 184 -25.87 24.86 -8.86
CA GLY A 184 -26.58 25.70 -7.91
C GLY A 184 -26.16 27.16 -7.95
N ILE A 185 -24.87 27.44 -8.01
CA ILE A 185 -24.33 28.81 -8.12
C ILE A 185 -24.81 29.47 -9.45
N ARG A 186 -24.77 28.75 -10.56
CA ARG A 186 -25.25 29.24 -11.86
C ARG A 186 -26.74 29.60 -11.84
N GLU A 187 -27.55 28.77 -11.18
CA GLU A 187 -28.99 29.07 -10.98
C GLU A 187 -29.20 30.33 -10.13
N HIS A 188 -28.42 30.48 -9.06
CA HIS A 188 -28.49 31.70 -8.24
C HIS A 188 -28.08 32.95 -9.02
N ILE A 189 -27.01 32.88 -9.82
CA ILE A 189 -26.59 33.98 -10.69
C ILE A 189 -27.68 34.33 -11.69
N ALA A 190 -28.20 33.33 -12.41
CA ALA A 190 -29.27 33.57 -13.40
C ALA A 190 -30.52 34.18 -12.77
N ARG A 191 -30.89 33.78 -11.55
CA ARG A 191 -32.02 34.37 -10.81
C ARG A 191 -31.73 35.82 -10.45
N ALA A 192 -30.56 36.13 -9.91
CA ALA A 192 -30.16 37.48 -9.56
C ALA A 192 -30.09 38.42 -10.79
N GLU A 193 -29.56 37.94 -11.92
CA GLU A 193 -29.54 38.67 -13.18
C GLU A 193 -30.96 38.95 -13.71
N GLY A 194 -31.85 37.98 -13.60
CA GLY A 194 -33.26 38.16 -13.95
C GLY A 194 -33.99 39.20 -13.05
N GLU A 195 -33.66 39.24 -11.76
CA GLU A 195 -34.16 40.26 -10.84
C GLU A 195 -33.62 41.65 -11.17
N LEU A 196 -32.33 41.77 -11.41
CA LEU A 196 -31.71 43.05 -11.81
C LEU A 196 -32.28 43.58 -13.13
N SER A 197 -32.47 42.69 -14.12
CA SER A 197 -33.07 43.05 -15.40
C SER A 197 -34.53 43.60 -15.23
N ARG A 198 -35.30 42.96 -14.37
CA ARG A 198 -36.66 43.48 -14.03
C ARG A 198 -36.60 44.85 -13.35
N HIS A 199 -35.73 45.05 -12.39
CA HIS A 199 -35.55 46.36 -11.75
C HIS A 199 -35.09 47.44 -12.71
N ALA A 200 -34.15 47.14 -13.63
CA ALA A 200 -33.72 48.05 -14.67
C ALA A 200 -34.89 48.42 -15.62
N GLY A 201 -35.73 47.43 -15.99
CA GLY A 201 -36.94 47.68 -16.76
C GLY A 201 -37.94 48.61 -16.07
N TRP A 202 -38.14 48.40 -14.75
CA TRP A 202 -39.02 49.30 -13.97
C TRP A 202 -38.45 50.72 -13.86
N SER A 203 -37.16 50.89 -13.65
CA SER A 203 -36.55 52.24 -13.60
C SER A 203 -36.67 52.98 -14.94
N THR A 204 -36.52 52.28 -16.06
CA THR A 204 -36.68 52.83 -17.40
C THR A 204 -38.16 53.25 -17.67
N LEU A 205 -39.13 52.43 -17.24
CA LEU A 205 -40.52 52.72 -17.37
C LEU A 205 -40.96 53.94 -16.51
N LEU A 206 -40.43 53.98 -15.25
CA LEU A 206 -40.67 55.14 -14.38
C LEU A 206 -40.10 56.46 -14.95
N MET A 207 -38.89 56.42 -15.47
CA MET A 207 -38.27 57.57 -16.10
C MET A 207 -39.00 58.00 -17.35
N SER A 208 -39.52 57.09 -18.16
CA SER A 208 -40.35 57.41 -19.33
C SER A 208 -41.69 58.00 -18.94
N SER A 209 -42.37 57.49 -17.92
CA SER A 209 -43.65 58.00 -17.43
C SER A 209 -43.51 59.41 -16.79
N VAL A 210 -42.47 59.64 -16.03
CA VAL A 210 -42.09 60.94 -15.45
C VAL A 210 -41.81 61.95 -16.57
N SER A 211 -41.07 61.57 -17.61
CA SER A 211 -40.76 62.39 -18.78
C SER A 211 -41.99 62.76 -19.55
N LEU A 212 -42.93 61.84 -19.75
CA LEU A 212 -44.21 62.07 -20.38
C LEU A 212 -45.12 63.05 -19.55
N SER A 213 -45.15 62.87 -18.24
CA SER A 213 -45.89 63.76 -17.33
C SER A 213 -45.34 65.19 -17.34
N ILE A 214 -44.01 65.33 -17.32
CA ILE A 214 -43.35 66.65 -17.42
C ILE A 214 -43.62 67.29 -18.75
N LYS A 215 -43.56 66.56 -19.87
CA LYS A 215 -43.97 67.12 -21.20
C LYS A 215 -45.42 67.56 -21.26
N ALA A 216 -46.35 66.82 -20.67
CA ALA A 216 -47.75 67.16 -20.61
C ALA A 216 -47.98 68.44 -19.78
N ILE A 217 -47.30 68.55 -18.64
CA ILE A 217 -47.42 69.77 -17.81
C ILE A 217 -46.77 70.96 -18.51
N MET A 218 -45.61 70.80 -19.16
CA MET A 218 -45.01 71.91 -19.94
C MET A 218 -45.90 72.35 -21.11
N SER A 219 -46.52 71.43 -21.82
CA SER A 219 -47.45 71.72 -22.89
C SER A 219 -48.69 72.49 -22.38
N TYR A 220 -49.20 72.15 -21.20
CA TYR A 220 -50.34 72.86 -20.58
C TYR A 220 -49.96 74.27 -20.12
N ILE A 221 -48.75 74.45 -19.61
CA ILE A 221 -48.25 75.78 -19.18
C ILE A 221 -48.02 76.70 -20.40
N CYS A 222 -47.50 76.20 -21.52
CA CYS A 222 -47.23 76.97 -22.74
C CYS A 222 -48.49 77.29 -23.58
N SER A 223 -49.65 76.70 -23.29
CA SER A 223 -50.94 76.91 -23.98
C SER A 223 -51.84 77.96 -23.32
N ARG A 224 -51.35 78.56 -22.27
CA ARG A 224 -52.01 79.75 -21.62
C ARG A 224 -51.11 80.97 -21.77
#